data_baec7d9d04b49ec513ec059c07f289fb
#
_entry.id   baec7d9d04b49ec513ec059c07f289fb
#
_cell.length_a   1.000
_cell.length_b   1.000
_cell.length_c   1.000
_cell.angle_alpha   90.00
_cell.angle_beta   90.00
_cell.angle_gamma   90.00
#
_symmetry.space_group_name_H-M   'P 1'
#
loop_
_entity.id
_entity.type
_entity.pdbx_description
1 polymer ?
#
loop_
_entity_poly.entity_id
_entity_poly.type
_entity_poly.pdbx_seq_one_letter_code
_entity_poly.pdbx_strand_id
1 'polypeptide(L)'
;MFQDEARFGRMAKPRRCWAPKPCRPVMLNGYEREFVYAYGAVSPREEEFDWKLCSKMNTQRMNEFLAQVAQRHPQDFIVMVVDGASSHRGKDLVVPENIRLLPLPACSPELNPQEHLWDEIREKEFPNRVFDSLDGVKKQLRSGLARLARDGARMRSITAWPWIVTLILKAH
;
A
#
# COMPACT_ATOMS: atom_id res chain seq x y z
N MET A 1 -0.48 -13.36 0.48
CA MET A 1 -0.22 -11.89 0.40
C MET A 1 -1.40 -11.10 0.94
N PHE A 2 -1.19 -9.89 1.42
CA PHE A 2 -2.23 -8.94 1.83
C PHE A 2 -2.23 -7.77 0.86
N GLN A 3 -3.37 -7.47 0.27
CA GLN A 3 -3.51 -6.44 -0.75
C GLN A 3 -4.36 -5.27 -0.22
N ASP A 4 -4.02 -4.07 -0.66
CA ASP A 4 -4.76 -2.85 -0.38
C ASP A 4 -4.42 -1.72 -1.35
N GLU A 5 -5.25 -0.67 -1.38
CA GLU A 5 -5.02 0.54 -2.15
C GLU A 5 -4.92 1.77 -1.26
N ALA A 6 -3.97 2.63 -1.58
CA ALA A 6 -3.82 3.92 -0.91
C ALA A 6 -3.82 5.08 -1.89
N ARG A 7 -4.39 6.20 -1.45
CA ARG A 7 -4.39 7.45 -2.18
C ARG A 7 -3.34 8.39 -1.62
N PHE A 8 -2.51 8.96 -2.52
CA PHE A 8 -1.51 9.98 -2.22
C PHE A 8 -1.76 11.21 -3.10
N GLY A 9 -1.56 12.40 -2.58
CA GLY A 9 -1.89 13.61 -3.32
C GLY A 9 -1.10 14.82 -2.87
N ARG A 10 -1.39 15.97 -3.53
CA ARG A 10 -0.78 17.26 -3.21
C ARG A 10 -1.34 17.90 -1.94
N MET A 11 -2.53 17.47 -1.50
CA MET A 11 -3.08 17.90 -0.22
C MET A 11 -2.29 17.26 0.92
N ALA A 12 -1.46 18.04 1.57
CA ALA A 12 -0.70 17.59 2.73
C ALA A 12 -1.55 17.73 4.01
N LYS A 13 -1.52 16.70 4.85
CA LYS A 13 -2.08 16.81 6.22
C LYS A 13 -0.94 17.22 7.15
N PRO A 14 -1.07 18.37 7.88
CA PRO A 14 -0.06 18.77 8.86
C PRO A 14 0.16 17.70 9.92
N ARG A 15 1.41 17.36 10.16
CA ARG A 15 1.80 16.45 11.22
C ARG A 15 2.63 17.18 12.27
N ARG A 16 2.54 16.73 13.52
CA ARG A 16 3.36 17.26 14.61
C ARG A 16 4.83 16.97 14.31
N CYS A 17 5.69 17.96 14.58
CA CYS A 17 7.13 17.83 14.50
C CYS A 17 7.79 18.49 15.71
N TRP A 18 9.02 18.05 16.01
CA TRP A 18 9.84 18.69 17.02
C TRP A 18 10.43 19.98 16.45
N ALA A 19 10.44 21.04 17.26
CA ALA A 19 11.10 22.30 16.94
C ALA A 19 11.68 22.93 18.22
N PRO A 20 12.80 23.67 18.14
CA PRO A 20 13.34 24.37 19.28
C PRO A 20 12.40 25.49 19.73
N LYS A 21 12.27 25.70 21.04
CA LYS A 21 11.54 26.86 21.57
C LYS A 21 12.30 28.15 21.24
N PRO A 22 11.60 29.26 20.90
CA PRO A 22 10.16 29.44 20.77
C PRO A 22 9.62 29.21 19.33
N CYS A 23 10.39 28.54 18.47
CA CYS A 23 10.05 28.36 17.06
C CYS A 23 8.74 27.54 16.93
N ARG A 24 7.75 28.11 16.22
CA ARG A 24 6.51 27.44 15.86
C ARG A 24 6.53 27.18 14.34
N PRO A 25 6.79 25.93 13.92
CA PRO A 25 6.84 25.62 12.48
C PRO A 25 5.54 25.96 11.79
N VAL A 26 5.63 26.62 10.65
CA VAL A 26 4.51 26.92 9.78
C VAL A 26 4.65 26.08 8.52
N MET A 27 3.58 25.36 8.15
CA MET A 27 3.52 24.60 6.92
C MET A 27 2.64 25.35 5.91
N LEU A 28 3.17 25.56 4.71
CA LEU A 28 2.35 25.98 3.59
C LEU A 28 1.42 24.81 3.23
N ASN A 29 0.13 25.09 3.05
CA ASN A 29 -0.85 24.06 2.72
C ASN A 29 -1.16 24.11 1.22
N GLY A 30 -0.99 23.00 0.53
CA GLY A 30 -1.47 22.85 -0.84
C GLY A 30 -2.93 22.40 -0.83
N TYR A 31 -3.79 23.10 -1.57
CA TYR A 31 -5.23 22.82 -1.66
C TYR A 31 -5.62 22.06 -2.94
N GLU A 32 -4.66 21.76 -3.81
CA GLU A 32 -4.94 21.07 -5.07
C GLU A 32 -5.36 19.62 -4.85
N ARG A 33 -6.54 19.29 -5.38
CA ARG A 33 -7.15 17.96 -5.27
C ARG A 33 -6.66 17.03 -6.39
N GLU A 34 -5.36 16.88 -6.50
CA GLU A 34 -4.73 15.95 -7.43
C GLU A 34 -4.19 14.75 -6.68
N PHE A 35 -4.47 13.55 -7.19
CA PHE A 35 -4.15 12.30 -6.52
C PHE A 35 -3.58 11.26 -7.46
N VAL A 36 -2.74 10.39 -6.92
CA VAL A 36 -2.29 9.12 -7.49
C VAL A 36 -2.69 8.00 -6.54
N TYR A 37 -3.00 6.85 -7.09
CA TYR A 37 -3.35 5.65 -6.32
C TYR A 37 -2.20 4.66 -6.37
N ALA A 38 -1.88 4.08 -5.23
CA ALA A 38 -0.93 2.98 -5.11
C ALA A 38 -1.70 1.71 -4.78
N TYR A 39 -1.52 0.69 -5.60
CA TYR A 39 -1.90 -0.68 -5.30
C TYR A 39 -0.70 -1.37 -4.67
N GLY A 40 -0.91 -2.14 -3.62
CA GLY A 40 0.16 -2.88 -2.95
C GLY A 40 -0.29 -4.27 -2.54
N ALA A 41 0.62 -5.23 -2.59
CA ALA A 41 0.43 -6.56 -2.06
C ALA A 41 1.70 -7.00 -1.34
N VAL A 42 1.61 -7.28 -0.05
CA VAL A 42 2.74 -7.68 0.79
C VAL A 42 2.64 -9.14 1.20
N SER A 43 3.76 -9.85 1.12
CA SER A 43 3.95 -11.14 1.77
C SER A 43 4.80 -10.96 3.03
N PRO A 44 4.21 -10.99 4.23
CA PRO A 44 4.96 -10.85 5.48
C PRO A 44 5.97 -11.99 5.71
N ARG A 45 5.72 -13.16 5.13
CA ARG A 45 6.58 -14.34 5.24
C ARG A 45 7.80 -14.26 4.33
N GLU A 46 7.55 -13.97 3.06
CA GLU A 46 8.59 -13.97 2.02
C GLU A 46 9.30 -12.60 1.94
N GLU A 47 8.86 -11.63 2.74
CA GLU A 47 9.42 -10.26 2.74
C GLU A 47 9.33 -9.57 1.37
N GLU A 48 8.29 -9.92 0.62
CA GLU A 48 8.05 -9.40 -0.73
C GLU A 48 6.94 -8.37 -0.75
N PHE A 49 7.13 -7.37 -1.60
CA PHE A 49 6.18 -6.28 -1.77
C PHE A 49 6.02 -5.92 -3.24
N ASP A 50 4.86 -6.24 -3.78
CA ASP A 50 4.45 -5.81 -5.10
C ASP A 50 3.66 -4.52 -5.01
N TRP A 51 3.94 -3.61 -5.95
CA TRP A 51 3.22 -2.35 -6.02
C TRP A 51 3.09 -1.82 -7.44
N LYS A 52 2.04 -1.01 -7.65
CA LYS A 52 1.74 -0.33 -8.91
C LYS A 52 1.13 1.03 -8.65
N LEU A 53 1.56 2.06 -9.41
CA LEU A 53 0.95 3.38 -9.36
C LEU A 53 -0.07 3.53 -10.51
N CYS A 54 -1.26 4.00 -10.16
CA CYS A 54 -2.36 4.17 -11.09
C CYS A 54 -2.98 5.58 -10.96
N SER A 55 -3.58 6.08 -12.03
CA SER A 55 -4.31 7.35 -12.04
C SER A 55 -5.71 7.26 -11.46
N LYS A 56 -6.26 6.05 -11.37
CA LYS A 56 -7.62 5.76 -10.88
C LYS A 56 -7.61 4.49 -10.04
N MET A 57 -8.60 4.36 -9.16
CA MET A 57 -8.92 3.14 -8.43
C MET A 57 -10.20 2.57 -9.00
N ASN A 58 -10.10 1.46 -9.72
CA ASN A 58 -11.21 0.76 -10.35
C ASN A 58 -10.83 -0.71 -10.68
N THR A 59 -11.83 -1.52 -11.05
CA THR A 59 -11.66 -2.95 -11.38
C THR A 59 -10.64 -3.18 -12.50
N GLN A 60 -10.58 -2.33 -13.52
CA GLN A 60 -9.60 -2.48 -14.60
C GLN A 60 -8.16 -2.38 -14.06
N ARG A 61 -7.87 -1.41 -13.18
CA ARG A 61 -6.54 -1.25 -12.58
C ARG A 61 -6.22 -2.38 -11.60
N MET A 62 -7.24 -2.89 -10.91
CA MET A 62 -7.10 -4.09 -10.10
C MET A 62 -6.71 -5.30 -10.95
N ASN A 63 -7.38 -5.52 -12.09
CA ASN A 63 -7.03 -6.59 -13.02
C ASN A 63 -5.58 -6.49 -13.52
N GLU A 64 -5.15 -5.27 -13.88
CA GLU A 64 -3.76 -5.03 -14.29
C GLU A 64 -2.76 -5.30 -13.16
N PHE A 65 -3.14 -5.00 -11.91
CA PHE A 65 -2.29 -5.26 -10.76
C PHE A 65 -2.21 -6.75 -10.45
N LEU A 66 -3.33 -7.45 -10.43
CA LEU A 66 -3.37 -8.91 -10.25
C LEU A 66 -2.56 -9.64 -11.31
N ALA A 67 -2.68 -9.24 -12.58
CA ALA A 67 -1.89 -9.81 -13.67
C ALA A 67 -0.39 -9.56 -13.48
N GLN A 68 0.01 -8.38 -13.01
CA GLN A 68 1.40 -8.06 -12.69
C GLN A 68 1.94 -8.97 -11.57
N VAL A 69 1.18 -9.14 -10.49
CA VAL A 69 1.58 -10.01 -9.37
C VAL A 69 1.70 -11.46 -9.84
N ALA A 70 0.71 -11.97 -10.57
CA ALA A 70 0.73 -13.33 -11.11
C ALA A 70 1.96 -13.61 -11.98
N GLN A 71 2.35 -12.64 -12.84
CA GLN A 71 3.51 -12.75 -13.71
C GLN A 71 4.85 -12.70 -12.94
N ARG A 72 4.90 -12.00 -11.83
CA ARG A 72 6.11 -11.93 -10.98
C ARG A 72 6.33 -13.19 -10.15
N HIS A 73 5.26 -13.92 -9.87
CA HIS A 73 5.26 -15.13 -9.05
C HIS A 73 4.68 -16.34 -9.82
N PRO A 74 5.30 -16.73 -10.95
CA PRO A 74 4.71 -17.74 -11.85
C PRO A 74 4.74 -19.15 -11.29
N GLN A 75 5.53 -19.41 -10.25
CA GLN A 75 5.65 -20.73 -9.60
C GLN A 75 4.86 -20.84 -8.32
N ASP A 76 4.26 -19.73 -7.85
CA ASP A 76 3.55 -19.67 -6.59
C ASP A 76 2.03 -19.67 -6.80
N PHE A 77 1.32 -20.35 -5.90
CA PHE A 77 -0.11 -20.18 -5.74
C PHE A 77 -0.36 -19.18 -4.62
N ILE A 78 -0.91 -18.02 -4.96
CA ILE A 78 -1.06 -16.90 -4.06
C ILE A 78 -2.47 -16.84 -3.48
N VAL A 79 -2.60 -16.99 -2.18
CA VAL A 79 -3.80 -16.57 -1.45
C VAL A 79 -3.67 -15.08 -1.13
N MET A 80 -4.45 -14.26 -1.82
CA MET A 80 -4.42 -12.81 -1.67
C MET A 80 -5.59 -12.35 -0.82
N VAL A 81 -5.29 -11.88 0.37
CA VAL A 81 -6.26 -11.30 1.30
C VAL A 81 -6.57 -9.88 0.84
N VAL A 82 -7.85 -9.57 0.65
CA VAL A 82 -8.35 -8.29 0.15
C VAL A 82 -9.44 -7.73 1.04
N ASP A 83 -9.61 -6.44 1.06
CA ASP A 83 -10.73 -5.80 1.75
C ASP A 83 -12.06 -5.96 0.99
N GLY A 84 -13.13 -5.38 1.55
CA GLY A 84 -14.46 -5.43 0.96
C GLY A 84 -14.75 -4.40 -0.13
N ALA A 85 -13.74 -3.74 -0.71
CA ALA A 85 -13.92 -2.71 -1.72
C ALA A 85 -14.70 -3.20 -2.95
N SER A 86 -15.44 -2.30 -3.60
CA SER A 86 -16.22 -2.62 -4.80
C SER A 86 -15.36 -3.06 -5.98
N SER A 87 -14.10 -2.60 -6.05
CA SER A 87 -13.10 -3.02 -7.03
C SER A 87 -12.79 -4.52 -6.97
N HIS A 88 -12.97 -5.15 -5.80
CA HIS A 88 -12.69 -6.57 -5.54
C HIS A 88 -13.92 -7.49 -5.75
N ARG A 89 -15.09 -6.91 -6.06
CA ARG A 89 -16.36 -7.64 -6.24
C ARG A 89 -17.03 -7.38 -7.59
N GLY A 90 -16.39 -6.63 -8.46
CA GLY A 90 -16.93 -6.27 -9.77
C GLY A 90 -17.14 -7.52 -10.66
N LYS A 91 -18.20 -7.53 -11.47
CA LYS A 91 -18.46 -8.62 -12.44
C LYS A 91 -17.32 -8.76 -13.47
N ASP A 92 -16.59 -7.67 -13.70
CA ASP A 92 -15.48 -7.60 -14.66
C ASP A 92 -14.11 -7.89 -14.02
N LEU A 93 -14.11 -8.39 -12.77
CA LEU A 93 -12.88 -8.76 -12.09
C LEU A 93 -12.33 -10.05 -12.70
N VAL A 94 -11.09 -9.98 -13.21
CA VAL A 94 -10.36 -11.12 -13.77
C VAL A 94 -9.26 -11.52 -12.78
N VAL A 95 -9.43 -12.68 -12.15
CA VAL A 95 -8.45 -13.22 -11.22
C VAL A 95 -7.59 -14.25 -11.95
N PRO A 96 -6.25 -14.10 -11.99
CA PRO A 96 -5.34 -15.09 -12.57
C PRO A 96 -5.45 -16.46 -11.90
N GLU A 97 -5.15 -17.53 -12.64
CA GLU A 97 -5.30 -18.92 -12.18
C GLU A 97 -4.46 -19.24 -10.94
N ASN A 98 -3.30 -18.61 -10.80
CA ASN A 98 -2.40 -18.78 -9.66
C ASN A 98 -2.72 -17.83 -8.49
N ILE A 99 -3.82 -17.09 -8.52
CA ILE A 99 -4.26 -16.21 -7.43
C ILE A 99 -5.66 -16.60 -6.97
N ARG A 100 -5.85 -16.66 -5.65
CA ARG A 100 -7.16 -16.77 -5.04
C ARG A 100 -7.41 -15.62 -4.08
N LEU A 101 -8.49 -14.89 -4.28
CA LEU A 101 -8.88 -13.80 -3.39
C LEU A 101 -9.60 -14.33 -2.15
N LEU A 102 -9.17 -13.85 -0.99
CA LEU A 102 -9.79 -14.12 0.30
C LEU A 102 -10.26 -12.79 0.92
N PRO A 103 -11.58 -12.52 0.95
CA PRO A 103 -12.07 -11.27 1.49
C PRO A 103 -11.95 -11.22 3.01
N LEU A 104 -11.46 -10.09 3.53
CA LEU A 104 -11.52 -9.75 4.95
C LEU A 104 -12.98 -9.48 5.39
N PRO A 105 -13.28 -9.64 6.69
CA PRO A 105 -14.52 -9.15 7.25
C PRO A 105 -14.70 -7.65 6.96
N ALA A 106 -15.93 -7.20 6.83
CA ALA A 106 -16.21 -5.80 6.58
C ALA A 106 -15.72 -4.92 7.75
N CYS A 107 -15.18 -3.75 7.43
CA CYS A 107 -14.70 -2.77 8.41
C CYS A 107 -13.62 -3.29 9.37
N SER A 108 -12.68 -4.09 8.90
CA SER A 108 -11.60 -4.68 9.70
C SER A 108 -10.20 -4.31 9.17
N PRO A 109 -9.86 -3.00 9.08
CA PRO A 109 -8.53 -2.56 8.59
C PRO A 109 -7.39 -3.04 9.50
N GLU A 110 -7.68 -3.26 10.79
CA GLU A 110 -6.73 -3.80 11.77
C GLU A 110 -6.24 -5.22 11.44
N LEU A 111 -6.93 -5.92 10.55
CA LEU A 111 -6.51 -7.24 10.07
C LEU A 111 -5.64 -7.16 8.80
N ASN A 112 -5.48 -5.97 8.21
CA ASN A 112 -4.70 -5.79 7.00
C ASN A 112 -3.35 -5.11 7.30
N PRO A 113 -2.23 -5.87 7.36
CA PRO A 113 -0.91 -5.30 7.61
C PRO A 113 -0.44 -4.33 6.52
N GLN A 114 -1.04 -4.36 5.33
CA GLN A 114 -0.75 -3.43 4.25
C GLN A 114 -1.04 -1.97 4.63
N GLU A 115 -2.03 -1.72 5.49
CA GLU A 115 -2.35 -0.37 6.00
C GLU A 115 -1.15 0.24 6.75
N HIS A 116 -0.41 -0.55 7.51
CA HIS A 116 0.78 -0.07 8.21
C HIS A 116 1.95 0.27 7.25
N LEU A 117 2.04 -0.40 6.10
CA LEU A 117 3.00 0.00 5.07
C LEU A 117 2.62 1.35 4.46
N TRP A 118 1.32 1.62 4.26
CA TRP A 118 0.87 2.94 3.82
C TRP A 118 1.17 4.03 4.84
N ASP A 119 1.01 3.73 6.12
CA ASP A 119 1.36 4.68 7.18
C ASP A 119 2.86 4.93 7.24
N GLU A 120 3.70 3.90 7.12
CA GLU A 120 5.16 4.05 7.01
C GLU A 120 5.54 4.96 5.84
N ILE A 121 4.95 4.76 4.66
CA ILE A 121 5.19 5.61 3.49
C ILE A 121 4.74 7.05 3.76
N ARG A 122 3.55 7.25 4.34
CA ARG A 122 3.05 8.59 4.68
C ARG A 122 3.94 9.31 5.69
N GLU A 123 4.50 8.57 6.65
CA GLU A 123 5.32 9.12 7.73
C GLU A 123 6.76 9.40 7.32
N LYS A 124 7.33 8.61 6.46
CA LYS A 124 8.73 8.75 6.05
C LYS A 124 8.90 9.61 4.80
N GLU A 125 7.95 9.53 3.88
CA GLU A 125 8.10 10.15 2.56
C GLU A 125 7.35 11.48 2.41
N PHE A 126 6.28 11.69 3.18
CA PHE A 126 5.34 12.79 3.00
C PHE A 126 5.16 13.72 4.21
N PRO A 127 5.96 13.66 5.30
CA PRO A 127 5.67 14.48 6.47
C PRO A 127 5.85 15.97 6.15
N ASN A 128 4.80 16.76 6.38
CA ASN A 128 4.80 18.22 6.23
C ASN A 128 5.38 18.70 4.89
N ARG A 129 5.16 17.96 3.82
CA ARG A 129 5.71 18.20 2.50
C ARG A 129 4.64 18.75 1.57
N VAL A 130 4.93 19.85 0.90
CA VAL A 130 4.10 20.39 -0.17
C VAL A 130 4.77 20.06 -1.51
N PHE A 131 3.97 19.65 -2.48
CA PHE A 131 4.45 19.31 -3.82
C PHE A 131 3.88 20.28 -4.85
N ASP A 132 4.74 20.81 -5.73
CA ASP A 132 4.36 21.74 -6.77
C ASP A 132 3.58 21.08 -7.92
N SER A 133 3.69 19.74 -8.03
CA SER A 133 3.01 18.97 -9.07
C SER A 133 2.67 17.55 -8.61
N LEU A 134 1.69 16.93 -9.27
CA LEU A 134 1.37 15.51 -9.07
C LEU A 134 2.54 14.60 -9.47
N ASP A 135 3.37 15.02 -10.43
CA ASP A 135 4.55 14.24 -10.82
C ASP A 135 5.63 14.24 -9.72
N GLY A 136 5.74 15.33 -8.95
CA GLY A 136 6.55 15.37 -7.74
C GLY A 136 6.08 14.36 -6.71
N VAL A 137 4.76 14.25 -6.48
CA VAL A 137 4.14 13.23 -5.61
C VAL A 137 4.46 11.82 -6.11
N LYS A 138 4.26 11.55 -7.41
CA LYS A 138 4.55 10.23 -8.03
C LYS A 138 6.02 9.84 -7.89
N LYS A 139 6.93 10.79 -8.12
CA LYS A 139 8.39 10.57 -8.00
C LYS A 139 8.76 10.20 -6.57
N GLN A 140 8.27 10.97 -5.59
CA GLN A 140 8.51 10.69 -4.18
C GLN A 140 7.94 9.33 -3.76
N LEU A 141 6.68 9.07 -4.13
CA LEU A 141 6.00 7.82 -3.81
C LEU A 141 6.71 6.61 -4.41
N ARG A 142 7.10 6.68 -5.70
CA ARG A 142 7.86 5.62 -6.37
C ARG A 142 9.19 5.34 -5.66
N SER A 143 9.91 6.38 -5.26
CA SER A 143 11.17 6.25 -4.53
C SER A 143 10.96 5.57 -3.18
N GLY A 144 9.94 5.99 -2.43
CA GLY A 144 9.60 5.42 -1.12
C GLY A 144 9.18 3.94 -1.21
N LEU A 145 8.27 3.62 -2.14
CA LEU A 145 7.82 2.24 -2.37
C LEU A 145 8.98 1.33 -2.81
N ALA A 146 9.84 1.80 -3.73
CA ALA A 146 11.01 1.04 -4.18
C ALA A 146 12.04 0.82 -3.06
N ARG A 147 12.20 1.78 -2.14
CA ARG A 147 13.07 1.63 -0.97
C ARG A 147 12.49 0.61 -0.01
N LEU A 148 11.21 0.73 0.32
CA LEU A 148 10.52 -0.20 1.22
C LEU A 148 10.54 -1.63 0.68
N ALA A 149 10.32 -1.82 -0.63
CA ALA A 149 10.37 -3.12 -1.29
C ALA A 149 11.75 -3.79 -1.27
N ARG A 150 12.83 -3.02 -1.05
CA ARG A 150 14.21 -3.55 -0.91
C ARG A 150 14.61 -3.81 0.54
N ASP A 151 13.83 -3.33 1.49
CA ASP A 151 14.10 -3.47 2.92
C ASP A 151 13.15 -4.52 3.53
N GLY A 152 13.43 -5.79 3.25
CA GLY A 152 12.65 -6.93 3.73
C GLY A 152 12.57 -6.96 5.26
N ALA A 153 13.68 -6.65 5.95
CA ALA A 153 13.71 -6.62 7.41
C ALA A 153 12.74 -5.54 7.97
N ARG A 154 12.73 -4.35 7.36
CA ARG A 154 11.79 -3.29 7.75
C ARG A 154 10.36 -3.71 7.47
N MET A 155 10.10 -4.24 6.29
CA MET A 155 8.77 -4.70 5.89
C MET A 155 8.25 -5.78 6.84
N ARG A 156 9.08 -6.79 7.16
CA ARG A 156 8.75 -7.82 8.13
C ARG A 156 8.45 -7.24 9.51
N SER A 157 9.24 -6.27 10.00
CA SER A 157 9.01 -5.63 11.29
C SER A 157 7.65 -4.92 11.38
N ILE A 158 7.11 -4.45 10.25
CA ILE A 158 5.84 -3.74 10.16
C ILE A 158 4.67 -4.73 10.00
N THR A 159 4.85 -5.81 9.24
CA THR A 159 3.74 -6.65 8.75
C THR A 159 3.67 -8.04 9.36
N ALA A 160 4.77 -8.60 9.88
CA ALA A 160 4.82 -9.95 10.42
C ALA A 160 4.30 -10.03 11.85
N TRP A 161 3.03 -9.73 12.04
CA TRP A 161 2.41 -9.81 13.36
C TRP A 161 2.31 -11.27 13.84
N PRO A 162 2.40 -11.53 15.16
CA PRO A 162 2.44 -12.89 15.68
C PRO A 162 1.30 -13.80 15.18
N TRP A 163 0.08 -13.26 15.08
CA TRP A 163 -1.06 -14.03 14.61
C TRP A 163 -0.97 -14.37 13.10
N ILE A 164 -0.44 -13.46 12.27
CA ILE A 164 -0.22 -13.69 10.83
C ILE A 164 0.81 -14.80 10.65
N VAL A 165 1.94 -14.71 11.34
CA VAL A 165 3.01 -15.72 11.30
C VAL A 165 2.48 -17.08 11.76
N THR A 166 1.69 -17.10 12.83
CA THR A 166 1.10 -18.35 13.34
C THR A 166 0.11 -19.00 12.37
N LEU A 167 -0.73 -18.19 11.68
CA LEU A 167 -1.66 -18.70 10.68
C LEU A 167 -0.93 -19.29 9.48
N ILE A 168 0.10 -18.62 8.99
CA ILE A 168 0.90 -19.08 7.85
C ILE A 168 1.61 -20.39 8.18
N LEU A 169 2.14 -20.54 9.41
CA LEU A 169 2.80 -21.78 9.86
C LEU A 169 1.84 -22.96 10.04
N LYS A 170 0.55 -22.72 10.29
CA LYS A 170 -0.47 -23.77 10.44
C LYS A 170 -1.12 -24.20 9.12
N ALA A 171 -0.87 -23.45 8.05
CA ALA A 171 -1.41 -23.74 6.72
C ALA A 171 -0.55 -24.75 5.91
N HIS A 172 0.46 -25.31 6.56
CA HIS A 172 1.31 -26.43 6.05
C HIS A 172 1.04 -27.70 6.89
#